data_261f7d34766b80b1b7e687b5983b54f7
#
_entry.id   261f7d34766b80b1b7e687b5983b54f7
#
_cell.length_a   1.000
_cell.length_b   1.000
_cell.length_c   1.000
_cell.angle_alpha   90.00
_cell.angle_beta   90.00
_cell.angle_gamma   90.00
#
_symmetry.space_group_name_H-M   'P 1'
#
loop_
_entity.id
_entity.type
_entity.pdbx_description
1 polymer ?
#
loop_
_entity_poly.entity_id
_entity_poly.type
_entity_poly.pdbx_seq_one_letter_code
_entity_poly.pdbx_strand_id
1 'polypeptide(L)'
;MKYQNLLDHFITYVKVNTRSDENSTTTPSTQSQVDFATNVLIPEMKRVGLQNVYYLPNGYAIGTLPANDPSFTRKIGFISHMDTADFNAENVNPQIVENYDGGVIALGDSGFTLDPADFAHLNNYKGQTLITTDGTTLLGADDKSGIAEIMTAIEYLTAHPEIKHGEIRVGFGPDEEIGVGADQFDAEDFDVDFAYTVDGGPLGELQYETFSAAGAEITFKGRNVHPGTAKGQMINALQLAIDFHNKLPEGARPELTEGYEGFYHLMNIDGTVEEANASYIIRDFETESFEKRKDLMKSIADQMNAELGSERVLLTLKDQYYNMKQVIEKDMTPITLAKEVMEDLGITPIIEPIRGGTDGSKISFMGIPTPNIFAGGENMHGRFEYVSLQTMERAVDTIIGIVTKK
;
A
#
# COMPACT_ATOMS: atom_id res chain seq x y z
N MET A 1 -9.23 5.74 -26.76
CA MET A 1 -8.14 6.00 -25.81
C MET A 1 -7.91 7.50 -25.77
N LYS A 2 -8.07 8.09 -24.60
CA LYS A 2 -7.93 9.54 -24.42
C LYS A 2 -6.46 9.97 -24.38
N TYR A 3 -5.63 9.19 -23.71
CA TYR A 3 -4.20 9.41 -23.57
C TYR A 3 -3.42 8.36 -24.36
N GLN A 4 -2.74 8.77 -25.41
CA GLN A 4 -2.14 7.87 -26.40
C GLN A 4 -1.08 6.94 -25.81
N ASN A 5 -0.28 7.43 -24.84
CA ASN A 5 0.87 6.69 -24.30
C ASN A 5 0.58 5.96 -22.98
N LEU A 6 -0.62 6.12 -22.38
CA LEU A 6 -0.93 5.57 -21.08
C LEU A 6 -0.77 4.05 -21.02
N LEU A 7 -1.34 3.35 -21.99
CA LEU A 7 -1.22 1.89 -22.07
C LEU A 7 0.23 1.45 -22.29
N ASP A 8 0.98 2.16 -23.13
CA ASP A 8 2.38 1.85 -23.43
C ASP A 8 3.28 2.05 -22.20
N HIS A 9 3.07 3.13 -21.44
CA HIS A 9 3.74 3.36 -20.16
C HIS A 9 3.47 2.17 -19.21
N PHE A 10 2.21 1.86 -18.97
CA PHE A 10 1.81 0.79 -18.07
C PHE A 10 2.41 -0.56 -18.48
N ILE A 11 2.22 -0.98 -19.74
CA ILE A 11 2.75 -2.25 -20.25
C ILE A 11 4.28 -2.32 -20.15
N THR A 12 4.97 -1.19 -20.34
CA THR A 12 6.43 -1.12 -20.20
C THR A 12 6.84 -1.35 -18.76
N TYR A 13 6.14 -0.73 -17.79
CA TYR A 13 6.51 -0.80 -16.38
C TYR A 13 6.20 -2.16 -15.74
N VAL A 14 5.05 -2.74 -16.02
CA VAL A 14 4.66 -4.04 -15.43
C VAL A 14 5.52 -5.21 -15.89
N LYS A 15 6.19 -5.10 -17.04
CA LYS A 15 7.13 -6.12 -17.54
C LYS A 15 8.46 -6.17 -16.79
N VAL A 16 8.75 -5.18 -15.96
CA VAL A 16 9.95 -5.18 -15.12
C VAL A 16 9.62 -5.83 -13.79
N ASN A 17 10.33 -6.89 -13.44
CA ASN A 17 10.21 -7.51 -12.12
C ASN A 17 10.85 -6.58 -11.07
N THR A 18 10.05 -6.11 -10.12
CA THR A 18 10.49 -5.23 -9.04
C THR A 18 9.98 -5.72 -7.68
N ARG A 19 9.69 -7.04 -7.56
CA ARG A 19 9.24 -7.62 -6.29
C ARG A 19 10.17 -7.24 -5.16
N SER A 20 9.60 -6.78 -4.04
CA SER A 20 10.30 -6.50 -2.81
C SER A 20 10.69 -7.79 -2.06
N ASP A 21 11.68 -7.70 -1.15
CA ASP A 21 12.16 -8.81 -0.33
C ASP A 21 12.08 -8.42 1.15
N GLU A 22 11.11 -8.96 1.86
CA GLU A 22 10.90 -8.72 3.30
C GLU A 22 12.08 -9.17 4.19
N ASN A 23 12.95 -10.07 3.68
CA ASN A 23 14.13 -10.55 4.40
C ASN A 23 15.38 -9.68 4.15
N SER A 24 15.29 -8.67 3.30
CA SER A 24 16.37 -7.73 3.02
C SER A 24 16.63 -6.83 4.22
N THR A 25 17.90 -6.44 4.37
CA THR A 25 18.34 -5.46 5.36
C THR A 25 18.66 -4.10 4.74
N THR A 26 18.42 -3.94 3.45
CA THR A 26 18.65 -2.69 2.69
C THR A 26 17.34 -2.14 2.15
N THR A 27 17.29 -0.82 1.93
CA THR A 27 16.23 -0.13 1.19
C THR A 27 16.87 0.64 0.04
N PRO A 28 16.53 0.38 -1.23
CA PRO A 28 15.58 -0.63 -1.71
C PRO A 28 16.00 -2.07 -1.35
N SER A 29 15.00 -2.93 -1.13
CA SER A 29 15.21 -4.32 -0.72
C SER A 29 15.79 -5.19 -1.84
N THR A 30 15.59 -4.80 -3.10
CA THR A 30 16.09 -5.53 -4.28
C THR A 30 16.80 -4.60 -5.27
N GLN A 31 17.83 -5.13 -5.94
CA GLN A 31 18.56 -4.40 -6.98
C GLN A 31 17.67 -4.09 -8.18
N SER A 32 16.67 -4.92 -8.47
CA SER A 32 15.75 -4.70 -9.58
C SER A 32 14.92 -3.41 -9.45
N GLN A 33 14.57 -3.00 -8.23
CA GLN A 33 13.93 -1.70 -7.98
C GLN A 33 14.90 -0.55 -8.30
N VAL A 34 16.16 -0.64 -7.88
CA VAL A 34 17.21 0.36 -8.22
C VAL A 34 17.38 0.46 -9.73
N ASP A 35 17.43 -0.68 -10.42
CA ASP A 35 17.59 -0.74 -11.87
C ASP A 35 16.36 -0.17 -12.60
N PHE A 36 15.17 -0.44 -12.11
CA PHE A 36 13.94 0.13 -12.64
C PHE A 36 13.90 1.65 -12.47
N ALA A 37 14.22 2.15 -11.28
CA ALA A 37 14.29 3.59 -11.01
C ALA A 37 15.30 4.29 -11.92
N THR A 38 16.53 3.76 -12.00
CA THR A 38 17.64 4.46 -12.66
C THR A 38 17.67 4.26 -14.17
N ASN A 39 17.30 3.09 -14.69
CA ASN A 39 17.40 2.76 -16.11
C ASN A 39 16.07 2.95 -16.87
N VAL A 40 14.93 2.96 -16.17
CA VAL A 40 13.60 3.14 -16.79
C VAL A 40 12.97 4.46 -16.36
N LEU A 41 12.69 4.66 -15.07
CA LEU A 41 11.90 5.81 -14.61
C LEU A 41 12.65 7.13 -14.78
N ILE A 42 13.91 7.24 -14.36
CA ILE A 42 14.69 8.50 -14.48
C ILE A 42 14.81 8.97 -15.95
N PRO A 43 15.15 8.13 -16.94
CA PRO A 43 15.11 8.53 -18.34
C PRO A 43 13.73 8.97 -18.82
N GLU A 44 12.69 8.24 -18.40
CA GLU A 44 11.32 8.49 -18.80
C GLU A 44 10.78 9.78 -18.18
N MET A 45 11.03 10.04 -16.89
CA MET A 45 10.71 11.30 -16.21
C MET A 45 11.27 12.51 -16.95
N LYS A 46 12.52 12.41 -17.44
CA LYS A 46 13.13 13.47 -18.26
C LYS A 46 12.46 13.59 -19.62
N ARG A 47 12.10 12.47 -20.25
CA ARG A 47 11.44 12.44 -21.55
C ARG A 47 10.06 13.12 -21.52
N VAL A 48 9.27 12.87 -20.49
CA VAL A 48 7.93 13.46 -20.33
C VAL A 48 7.96 14.94 -19.91
N GLY A 49 9.13 15.48 -19.59
CA GLY A 49 9.33 16.92 -19.36
C GLY A 49 9.58 17.34 -17.91
N LEU A 50 9.73 16.39 -16.99
CA LEU A 50 10.15 16.70 -15.63
C LEU A 50 11.57 17.28 -15.63
N GLN A 51 11.78 18.28 -14.78
CA GLN A 51 13.06 18.92 -14.50
C GLN A 51 13.59 18.50 -13.15
N ASN A 52 14.87 18.78 -12.87
CA ASN A 52 15.52 18.41 -11.60
C ASN A 52 15.25 16.93 -11.26
N VAL A 53 15.45 16.05 -12.23
CA VAL A 53 15.24 14.61 -12.06
C VAL A 53 16.48 13.96 -11.49
N TYR A 54 16.37 13.32 -10.34
CA TYR A 54 17.47 12.65 -9.64
C TYR A 54 16.98 11.40 -8.88
N TYR A 55 17.94 10.60 -8.48
CA TYR A 55 17.74 9.42 -7.64
C TYR A 55 18.39 9.63 -6.27
N LEU A 56 17.64 9.41 -5.21
CA LEU A 56 18.10 9.57 -3.83
C LEU A 56 18.69 8.27 -3.27
N PRO A 57 19.63 8.35 -2.31
CA PRO A 57 20.17 7.16 -1.65
C PRO A 57 19.15 6.28 -0.95
N ASN A 58 17.99 6.84 -0.56
CA ASN A 58 16.85 6.14 0.03
C ASN A 58 15.99 5.37 -0.98
N GLY A 59 16.35 5.38 -2.27
CA GLY A 59 15.66 4.64 -3.32
C GLY A 59 14.61 5.43 -4.10
N TYR A 60 14.31 6.67 -3.71
CA TYR A 60 13.31 7.48 -4.42
C TYR A 60 13.87 8.11 -5.70
N ALA A 61 13.09 8.01 -6.79
CA ALA A 61 13.28 8.79 -8.00
C ALA A 61 12.38 10.03 -7.92
N ILE A 62 12.98 11.23 -7.94
CA ILE A 62 12.28 12.50 -7.75
C ILE A 62 12.39 13.35 -9.01
N GLY A 63 11.32 14.11 -9.33
CA GLY A 63 11.31 15.07 -10.41
C GLY A 63 10.31 16.20 -10.17
N THR A 64 10.47 17.31 -10.89
CA THR A 64 9.63 18.51 -10.75
C THR A 64 9.10 18.96 -12.10
N LEU A 65 7.81 19.22 -12.19
CA LEU A 65 7.24 20.06 -13.26
C LEU A 65 7.03 21.47 -12.70
N PRO A 66 7.82 22.47 -13.13
CA PRO A 66 7.69 23.84 -12.63
C PRO A 66 6.31 24.44 -12.94
N ALA A 67 5.82 25.28 -12.05
CA ALA A 67 4.61 26.06 -12.31
C ALA A 67 4.73 26.85 -13.63
N ASN A 68 3.67 26.86 -14.43
CA ASN A 68 3.60 27.64 -15.67
C ASN A 68 2.71 28.90 -15.54
N ASP A 69 2.13 29.13 -14.35
CA ASP A 69 1.35 30.31 -14.00
C ASP A 69 1.57 30.68 -12.52
N PRO A 70 2.08 31.89 -12.21
CA PRO A 70 2.40 32.29 -10.84
C PRO A 70 1.16 32.52 -9.94
N SER A 71 -0.05 32.46 -10.50
CA SER A 71 -1.28 32.53 -9.70
C SER A 71 -1.62 31.21 -8.98
N PHE A 72 -0.98 30.11 -9.38
CA PHE A 72 -1.03 28.83 -8.67
C PHE A 72 0.15 28.79 -7.68
N THR A 73 -0.14 28.95 -6.41
CA THR A 73 0.89 29.06 -5.37
C THR A 73 1.15 27.74 -4.64
N ARG A 74 0.26 26.76 -4.77
CA ARG A 74 0.42 25.46 -4.13
C ARG A 74 1.44 24.60 -4.86
N LYS A 75 2.28 23.93 -4.08
CA LYS A 75 3.13 22.84 -4.53
C LYS A 75 2.44 21.53 -4.20
N ILE A 76 2.16 20.70 -5.17
CA ILE A 76 1.42 19.44 -4.99
C ILE A 76 2.31 18.27 -5.38
N GLY A 77 2.39 17.28 -4.49
CA GLY A 77 3.11 16.04 -4.73
C GLY A 77 2.23 14.91 -5.26
N PHE A 78 2.79 14.04 -6.11
CA PHE A 78 2.22 12.75 -6.45
C PHE A 78 3.27 11.67 -6.24
N ILE A 79 2.87 10.59 -5.56
CA ILE A 79 3.75 9.51 -5.14
C ILE A 79 3.12 8.18 -5.55
N SER A 80 3.94 7.26 -6.04
CA SER A 80 3.57 5.87 -6.30
C SER A 80 4.76 4.97 -5.97
N HIS A 81 4.49 3.70 -5.62
CA HIS A 81 5.58 2.79 -5.34
C HIS A 81 6.00 1.97 -6.56
N MET A 82 7.26 1.55 -6.56
CA MET A 82 7.88 0.84 -7.69
C MET A 82 7.84 -0.67 -7.52
N ASP A 83 7.82 -1.13 -6.28
CA ASP A 83 7.87 -2.55 -5.97
C ASP A 83 6.53 -3.25 -6.21
N THR A 84 6.53 -4.53 -6.12
CA THR A 84 5.34 -5.38 -6.19
C THR A 84 5.34 -6.36 -5.03
N ALA A 85 4.15 -6.80 -4.66
CA ALA A 85 3.89 -7.74 -3.57
C ALA A 85 4.62 -9.08 -3.70
N ASP A 86 4.60 -9.85 -2.61
CA ASP A 86 5.21 -11.18 -2.51
C ASP A 86 4.43 -12.23 -3.32
N PHE A 87 4.44 -12.08 -4.65
CA PHE A 87 3.93 -13.04 -5.62
C PHE A 87 4.89 -13.14 -6.81
N ASN A 88 4.74 -14.16 -7.67
CA ASN A 88 5.57 -14.27 -8.87
C ASN A 88 5.38 -13.05 -9.78
N ALA A 89 6.45 -12.29 -10.01
CA ALA A 89 6.51 -11.11 -10.87
C ALA A 89 7.53 -11.28 -12.04
N GLU A 90 7.97 -12.51 -12.29
CA GLU A 90 8.91 -12.79 -13.37
C GLU A 90 8.19 -13.03 -14.71
N ASN A 91 8.63 -12.31 -15.73
CA ASN A 91 8.09 -12.42 -17.10
C ASN A 91 6.59 -12.11 -17.18
N VAL A 92 6.16 -11.08 -16.49
CA VAL A 92 4.77 -10.59 -16.55
C VAL A 92 4.33 -10.43 -18.02
N ASN A 93 3.23 -11.06 -18.37
CA ASN A 93 2.68 -11.10 -19.73
C ASN A 93 1.23 -10.56 -19.73
N PRO A 94 1.04 -9.22 -19.76
CA PRO A 94 -0.27 -8.62 -19.71
C PRO A 94 -1.16 -9.05 -20.89
N GLN A 95 -2.42 -9.38 -20.61
CA GLN A 95 -3.43 -9.71 -21.61
C GLN A 95 -4.42 -8.56 -21.74
N ILE A 96 -4.73 -8.13 -22.95
CA ILE A 96 -5.68 -7.04 -23.21
C ILE A 96 -7.03 -7.63 -23.63
N VAL A 97 -8.06 -7.34 -22.83
CA VAL A 97 -9.44 -7.75 -23.10
C VAL A 97 -10.23 -6.51 -23.52
N GLU A 98 -10.32 -6.28 -24.82
CA GLU A 98 -11.07 -5.12 -25.36
C GLU A 98 -12.58 -5.32 -25.22
N ASN A 99 -13.28 -4.25 -24.87
CA ASN A 99 -14.74 -4.22 -24.81
C ASN A 99 -15.32 -5.40 -24.01
N TYR A 100 -14.86 -5.55 -22.78
CA TYR A 100 -15.24 -6.66 -21.89
C TYR A 100 -16.77 -6.83 -21.82
N ASP A 101 -17.26 -8.01 -22.13
CA ASP A 101 -18.68 -8.31 -22.27
C ASP A 101 -19.40 -8.65 -20.94
N GLY A 102 -18.64 -8.84 -19.87
CA GLY A 102 -19.14 -9.26 -18.56
C GLY A 102 -19.13 -10.78 -18.35
N GLY A 103 -18.51 -11.53 -19.25
CA GLY A 103 -18.32 -12.98 -19.14
C GLY A 103 -17.04 -13.37 -18.40
N VAL A 104 -16.77 -14.67 -18.38
CA VAL A 104 -15.55 -15.24 -17.81
C VAL A 104 -14.34 -14.91 -18.70
N ILE A 105 -13.25 -14.44 -18.12
CA ILE A 105 -11.99 -14.18 -18.80
C ILE A 105 -11.02 -15.33 -18.49
N ALA A 106 -10.55 -16.04 -19.50
CA ALA A 106 -9.48 -17.00 -19.35
C ALA A 106 -8.14 -16.27 -19.20
N LEU A 107 -7.33 -16.64 -18.20
CA LEU A 107 -6.01 -16.07 -17.96
C LEU A 107 -4.95 -16.88 -18.74
N GLY A 108 -4.76 -16.54 -20.02
CA GLY A 108 -3.87 -17.26 -20.90
C GLY A 108 -4.19 -18.76 -20.97
N ASP A 109 -3.15 -19.58 -20.95
CA ASP A 109 -3.22 -21.05 -20.93
C ASP A 109 -3.04 -21.64 -19.53
N SER A 110 -3.10 -20.84 -18.48
CA SER A 110 -2.83 -21.23 -17.08
C SER A 110 -3.88 -22.17 -16.47
N GLY A 111 -5.08 -22.20 -17.06
CA GLY A 111 -6.24 -22.90 -16.51
C GLY A 111 -7.01 -22.08 -15.44
N PHE A 112 -6.55 -20.89 -15.08
CA PHE A 112 -7.25 -19.97 -14.20
C PHE A 112 -8.17 -19.03 -14.99
N THR A 113 -9.21 -18.55 -14.32
CA THR A 113 -10.19 -17.65 -14.91
C THR A 113 -10.55 -16.53 -13.94
N LEU A 114 -10.76 -15.31 -14.47
CA LEU A 114 -11.51 -14.26 -13.78
C LEU A 114 -13.00 -14.48 -14.09
N ASP A 115 -13.75 -14.92 -13.08
CA ASP A 115 -15.18 -15.21 -13.20
C ASP A 115 -15.98 -14.18 -12.39
N PRO A 116 -16.99 -13.51 -13.00
CA PRO A 116 -17.89 -12.63 -12.26
C PRO A 116 -18.69 -13.31 -11.14
N ALA A 117 -18.77 -14.64 -11.14
CA ALA A 117 -19.37 -15.40 -10.04
C ALA A 117 -18.50 -15.40 -8.78
N ASP A 118 -17.18 -15.37 -8.96
CA ASP A 118 -16.19 -15.28 -7.87
C ASP A 118 -15.83 -13.81 -7.54
N PHE A 119 -15.75 -12.96 -8.58
CA PHE A 119 -15.36 -11.56 -8.51
C PHE A 119 -16.49 -10.65 -9.03
N ALA A 120 -17.53 -10.44 -8.25
CA ALA A 120 -18.75 -9.75 -8.66
C ALA A 120 -18.52 -8.32 -9.19
N HIS A 121 -17.46 -7.64 -8.72
CA HIS A 121 -17.08 -6.29 -9.15
C HIS A 121 -16.62 -6.20 -10.62
N LEU A 122 -16.22 -7.30 -11.26
CA LEU A 122 -15.99 -7.36 -12.70
C LEU A 122 -17.17 -6.84 -13.52
N ASN A 123 -18.40 -6.98 -13.02
CA ASN A 123 -19.60 -6.48 -13.68
C ASN A 123 -19.62 -4.95 -13.86
N ASN A 124 -18.83 -4.21 -13.08
CA ASN A 124 -18.73 -2.75 -13.17
C ASN A 124 -17.96 -2.30 -14.42
N TYR A 125 -17.19 -3.21 -15.04
CA TYR A 125 -16.26 -2.92 -16.13
C TYR A 125 -16.77 -3.34 -17.52
N LYS A 126 -18.06 -3.71 -17.66
CA LYS A 126 -18.65 -4.05 -18.97
C LYS A 126 -18.50 -2.93 -19.98
N GLY A 127 -18.00 -3.26 -21.16
CA GLY A 127 -17.73 -2.30 -22.23
C GLY A 127 -16.39 -1.60 -22.12
N GLN A 128 -15.60 -1.88 -21.08
CA GLN A 128 -14.29 -1.31 -20.89
C GLN A 128 -13.19 -2.24 -21.41
N THR A 129 -11.98 -1.71 -21.55
CA THR A 129 -10.77 -2.49 -21.86
C THR A 129 -10.09 -2.87 -20.56
N LEU A 130 -9.95 -4.16 -20.29
CA LEU A 130 -9.26 -4.67 -19.14
C LEU A 130 -7.86 -5.15 -19.52
N ILE A 131 -6.90 -4.90 -18.66
CA ILE A 131 -5.57 -5.48 -18.71
C ILE A 131 -5.49 -6.48 -17.56
N THR A 132 -5.22 -7.75 -17.88
CA THR A 132 -5.16 -8.86 -16.92
C THR A 132 -3.80 -9.52 -16.96
N THR A 133 -3.55 -10.44 -16.02
CA THR A 133 -2.42 -11.37 -16.10
C THR A 133 -2.72 -12.50 -17.10
N ASP A 134 -1.71 -13.33 -17.40
CA ASP A 134 -1.90 -14.62 -18.06
C ASP A 134 -2.13 -15.78 -17.06
N GLY A 135 -2.28 -15.48 -15.78
CA GLY A 135 -2.50 -16.42 -14.68
C GLY A 135 -1.24 -17.05 -14.10
N THR A 136 -0.05 -16.72 -14.60
CA THR A 136 1.23 -17.26 -14.10
C THR A 136 1.92 -16.33 -13.11
N THR A 137 1.62 -15.01 -13.20
CA THR A 137 2.21 -13.95 -12.37
C THR A 137 1.11 -13.04 -11.79
N LEU A 138 1.47 -12.12 -10.89
CA LEU A 138 0.68 -10.90 -10.69
C LEU A 138 0.75 -10.02 -11.95
N LEU A 139 -0.05 -8.94 -12.02
CA LEU A 139 0.05 -7.93 -13.07
C LEU A 139 1.04 -6.82 -12.71
N GLY A 140 1.04 -6.38 -11.45
CA GLY A 140 1.78 -5.22 -10.94
C GLY A 140 1.07 -3.91 -11.26
N ALA A 141 -0.26 -3.93 -11.37
CA ALA A 141 -1.06 -2.71 -11.42
C ALA A 141 -0.92 -1.91 -10.13
N ASP A 142 -0.78 -2.60 -9.03
CA ASP A 142 -0.32 -2.12 -7.73
C ASP A 142 1.23 -2.11 -7.71
N ASP A 143 1.92 -0.93 -7.81
CA ASP A 143 1.31 0.39 -8.09
C ASP A 143 1.91 1.01 -9.38
N LYS A 144 2.22 0.18 -10.38
CA LYS A 144 2.71 0.67 -11.67
C LYS A 144 1.62 1.34 -12.51
N SER A 145 0.33 1.17 -12.15
CA SER A 145 -0.76 1.98 -12.70
C SER A 145 -0.62 3.43 -12.28
N GLY A 146 -0.43 3.71 -11.00
CA GLY A 146 -0.19 5.06 -10.51
C GLY A 146 1.05 5.71 -11.13
N ILE A 147 2.16 4.96 -11.27
CA ILE A 147 3.35 5.47 -11.98
C ILE A 147 2.98 5.88 -13.42
N ALA A 148 2.26 5.02 -14.16
CA ALA A 148 1.89 5.29 -15.56
C ALA A 148 0.93 6.49 -15.67
N GLU A 149 0.02 6.64 -14.74
CA GLU A 149 -0.96 7.73 -14.67
C GLU A 149 -0.29 9.06 -14.37
N ILE A 150 0.61 9.12 -13.38
CA ILE A 150 1.40 10.32 -13.05
C ILE A 150 2.24 10.72 -14.26
N MET A 151 2.98 9.79 -14.84
CA MET A 151 3.84 10.05 -16.00
C MET A 151 3.04 10.56 -17.21
N THR A 152 1.85 9.98 -17.44
CA THR A 152 0.96 10.40 -18.53
C THR A 152 0.37 11.80 -18.28
N ALA A 153 0.00 12.11 -17.03
CA ALA A 153 -0.49 13.45 -16.67
C ALA A 153 0.60 14.52 -16.89
N ILE A 154 1.84 14.25 -16.50
CA ILE A 154 2.99 15.14 -16.72
C ILE A 154 3.27 15.33 -18.23
N GLU A 155 3.29 14.22 -19.00
CA GLU A 155 3.48 14.28 -20.45
C GLU A 155 2.40 15.15 -21.13
N TYR A 156 1.15 14.96 -20.72
CA TYR A 156 0.02 15.72 -21.23
C TYR A 156 0.14 17.23 -20.91
N LEU A 157 0.43 17.57 -19.66
CA LEU A 157 0.61 18.98 -19.24
C LEU A 157 1.80 19.64 -19.95
N THR A 158 2.89 18.91 -20.14
CA THR A 158 4.07 19.40 -20.89
C THR A 158 3.75 19.66 -22.36
N ALA A 159 2.93 18.80 -22.98
CA ALA A 159 2.50 18.97 -24.36
C ALA A 159 1.44 20.07 -24.54
N HIS A 160 0.77 20.49 -23.44
CA HIS A 160 -0.31 21.48 -23.45
C HIS A 160 -0.01 22.68 -22.52
N PRO A 161 1.00 23.52 -22.83
CA PRO A 161 1.41 24.64 -21.96
C PRO A 161 0.34 25.72 -21.76
N GLU A 162 -0.73 25.72 -22.54
CA GLU A 162 -1.92 26.54 -22.33
C GLU A 162 -2.69 26.16 -21.07
N ILE A 163 -2.60 24.91 -20.62
CA ILE A 163 -3.19 24.44 -19.36
C ILE A 163 -2.34 24.98 -18.21
N LYS A 164 -2.95 25.80 -17.35
CA LYS A 164 -2.26 26.46 -16.25
C LYS A 164 -2.26 25.61 -14.99
N HIS A 165 -1.10 25.50 -14.35
CA HIS A 165 -0.90 24.70 -13.16
C HIS A 165 0.20 25.26 -12.25
N GLY A 166 0.19 24.85 -10.99
CA GLY A 166 1.23 25.11 -9.99
C GLY A 166 2.44 24.18 -10.16
N GLU A 167 3.36 24.26 -9.21
CA GLU A 167 4.49 23.33 -9.15
C GLU A 167 4.00 21.92 -8.79
N ILE A 168 4.50 20.92 -9.50
CA ILE A 168 4.20 19.52 -9.28
C ILE A 168 5.49 18.77 -8.95
N ARG A 169 5.51 18.09 -7.81
CA ARG A 169 6.59 17.16 -7.43
C ARG A 169 6.12 15.74 -7.67
N VAL A 170 7.00 14.92 -8.22
CA VAL A 170 6.74 13.50 -8.47
C VAL A 170 7.79 12.68 -7.72
N GLY A 171 7.35 11.68 -6.99
CA GLY A 171 8.20 10.75 -6.27
C GLY A 171 7.80 9.31 -6.53
N PHE A 172 8.75 8.47 -6.98
CA PHE A 172 8.54 7.03 -7.09
C PHE A 172 9.42 6.32 -6.07
N GLY A 173 8.78 5.64 -5.12
CA GLY A 173 9.42 5.04 -3.94
C GLY A 173 9.56 3.52 -4.03
N PRO A 174 10.51 2.92 -3.27
CA PRO A 174 10.67 1.48 -3.14
C PRO A 174 9.90 0.92 -1.95
N ASP A 175 9.75 -0.42 -1.88
CA ASP A 175 9.47 -1.21 -0.68
C ASP A 175 8.20 -0.81 0.12
N GLU A 176 7.17 -0.29 -0.55
CA GLU A 176 5.86 -0.03 0.06
C GLU A 176 5.24 -1.34 0.55
N GLU A 177 5.24 -2.36 -0.28
CA GLU A 177 4.60 -3.66 -0.07
C GLU A 177 5.14 -4.45 1.14
N ILE A 178 6.33 -4.11 1.59
CA ILE A 178 6.92 -4.64 2.83
C ILE A 178 6.91 -3.60 3.96
N GLY A 179 6.27 -2.44 3.72
CA GLY A 179 5.98 -1.42 4.71
C GLY A 179 7.19 -0.65 5.23
N VAL A 180 8.29 -0.57 4.49
CA VAL A 180 9.52 0.14 4.92
C VAL A 180 9.93 1.29 3.98
N GLY A 181 9.35 1.38 2.79
CA GLY A 181 9.72 2.36 1.77
C GLY A 181 9.68 3.80 2.26
N ALA A 182 8.58 4.19 2.88
CA ALA A 182 8.42 5.54 3.42
C ALA A 182 9.20 5.81 4.70
N ASP A 183 9.83 4.83 5.36
CA ASP A 183 10.59 5.06 6.60
C ASP A 183 11.75 6.04 6.40
N GLN A 184 12.29 6.11 5.19
CA GLN A 184 13.40 6.96 4.83
C GLN A 184 13.01 8.09 3.84
N PHE A 185 11.70 8.33 3.67
CA PHE A 185 11.23 9.41 2.81
C PHE A 185 11.76 10.76 3.28
N ASP A 186 12.31 11.54 2.36
CA ASP A 186 12.86 12.86 2.66
C ASP A 186 11.81 13.95 2.39
N ALA A 187 11.01 14.24 3.42
CA ALA A 187 9.95 15.25 3.34
C ALA A 187 10.49 16.68 3.14
N GLU A 188 11.72 16.96 3.63
CA GLU A 188 12.36 18.27 3.44
C GLU A 188 12.81 18.45 1.99
N ASP A 189 13.39 17.41 1.36
CA ASP A 189 13.75 17.43 -0.05
C ASP A 189 12.51 17.47 -0.95
N PHE A 190 11.45 16.73 -0.59
CA PHE A 190 10.23 16.68 -1.39
C PHE A 190 9.49 18.02 -1.41
N ASP A 191 9.51 18.81 -0.36
CA ASP A 191 9.09 20.22 -0.22
C ASP A 191 7.78 20.58 -0.94
N VAL A 192 6.66 20.00 -0.50
CA VAL A 192 5.31 20.29 -1.01
C VAL A 192 4.35 20.66 0.11
N ASP A 193 3.25 21.35 -0.23
CA ASP A 193 2.21 21.70 0.75
C ASP A 193 1.42 20.45 1.19
N PHE A 194 1.16 19.55 0.25
CA PHE A 194 0.57 18.22 0.44
C PHE A 194 0.85 17.34 -0.77
N ALA A 195 0.63 16.04 -0.62
CA ALA A 195 0.79 15.07 -1.70
C ALA A 195 -0.43 14.14 -1.80
N TYR A 196 -0.44 13.33 -2.85
CA TYR A 196 -1.34 12.18 -2.99
C TYR A 196 -0.49 10.95 -3.32
N THR A 197 -0.74 9.83 -2.64
CA THR A 197 -0.40 8.53 -3.21
C THR A 197 -1.44 8.17 -4.27
N VAL A 198 -0.98 7.75 -5.44
CA VAL A 198 -1.85 7.30 -6.54
C VAL A 198 -1.78 5.79 -6.58
N ASP A 199 -2.41 5.18 -5.57
CA ASP A 199 -2.20 3.79 -5.16
C ASP A 199 -3.52 3.15 -4.67
N GLY A 200 -4.65 3.76 -4.98
CA GLY A 200 -5.96 3.25 -4.64
C GLY A 200 -6.50 2.23 -5.65
N GLY A 201 -7.56 1.54 -5.26
CA GLY A 201 -8.25 0.55 -6.07
C GLY A 201 -9.25 1.17 -7.07
N PRO A 202 -10.54 0.85 -6.95
CA PRO A 202 -11.55 1.20 -7.96
C PRO A 202 -11.78 2.70 -8.13
N LEU A 203 -12.39 3.04 -9.26
CA LEU A 203 -12.73 4.41 -9.64
C LEU A 203 -13.46 5.17 -8.53
N GLY A 204 -12.89 6.28 -8.10
CA GLY A 204 -13.48 7.20 -7.14
C GLY A 204 -12.97 7.04 -5.72
N GLU A 205 -12.12 6.08 -5.41
CA GLU A 205 -11.52 5.99 -4.09
C GLU A 205 -10.73 7.25 -3.74
N LEU A 206 -11.01 7.77 -2.55
CA LEU A 206 -10.32 8.89 -1.92
C LEU A 206 -10.20 8.57 -0.43
N GLN A 207 -9.02 8.20 0.00
CA GLN A 207 -8.81 7.64 1.32
C GLN A 207 -7.84 8.51 2.12
N TYR A 208 -8.25 8.88 3.33
CA TYR A 208 -7.43 9.68 4.24
C TYR A 208 -7.43 9.12 5.67
N GLU A 209 -7.88 7.89 5.82
CA GLU A 209 -7.98 7.19 7.07
C GLU A 209 -7.43 5.77 6.92
N THR A 210 -6.49 5.40 7.78
CA THR A 210 -5.82 4.09 7.78
C THR A 210 -5.91 3.46 9.17
N PHE A 211 -5.62 2.18 9.29
CA PHE A 211 -5.30 1.65 10.60
C PHE A 211 -4.10 2.37 11.22
N SER A 212 -4.03 2.37 12.55
CA SER A 212 -2.79 2.41 13.31
C SER A 212 -2.28 0.97 13.45
N ALA A 213 -0.97 0.78 13.40
CA ALA A 213 -0.36 -0.53 13.29
C ALA A 213 0.80 -0.73 14.27
N ALA A 214 0.82 -1.90 14.91
CA ALA A 214 1.97 -2.37 15.67
C ALA A 214 2.22 -3.86 15.41
N GLY A 215 3.50 -4.24 15.52
CA GLY A 215 3.93 -5.63 15.62
C GLY A 215 4.13 -6.02 17.09
N ALA A 216 3.90 -7.29 17.40
CA ALA A 216 4.19 -7.86 18.70
C ALA A 216 4.97 -9.16 18.52
N GLU A 217 6.14 -9.24 19.15
CA GLU A 217 6.96 -10.43 19.22
C GLU A 217 6.97 -10.94 20.66
N ILE A 218 6.69 -12.23 20.85
CA ILE A 218 6.60 -12.84 22.17
C ILE A 218 7.47 -14.07 22.21
N THR A 219 8.41 -14.12 23.18
CA THR A 219 9.17 -15.33 23.48
C THR A 219 8.64 -15.94 24.78
N PHE A 220 8.32 -17.21 24.74
CA PHE A 220 7.87 -18.00 25.87
C PHE A 220 8.98 -18.94 26.30
N LYS A 221 9.39 -18.87 27.58
CA LYS A 221 10.45 -19.70 28.16
C LYS A 221 9.88 -20.84 28.99
N GLY A 222 10.08 -22.05 28.53
CA GLY A 222 9.65 -23.26 29.19
C GLY A 222 10.68 -23.80 30.21
N ARG A 223 10.42 -24.99 30.66
CA ARG A 223 11.31 -25.87 31.39
C ARG A 223 10.99 -27.29 31.03
N ASN A 224 11.88 -27.93 30.27
CA ASN A 224 11.68 -29.29 29.82
C ASN A 224 12.11 -30.30 30.91
N VAL A 225 11.33 -31.31 31.11
CA VAL A 225 11.64 -32.50 31.93
C VAL A 225 10.98 -33.73 31.30
N HIS A 226 11.36 -34.93 31.71
CA HIS A 226 10.76 -36.17 31.19
C HIS A 226 9.24 -36.19 31.42
N PRO A 227 8.42 -36.41 30.35
CA PRO A 227 6.95 -36.32 30.46
C PRO A 227 6.34 -37.19 31.58
N GLY A 228 6.91 -38.36 31.85
CA GLY A 228 6.45 -39.26 32.89
C GLY A 228 6.59 -38.73 34.33
N THR A 229 7.43 -37.68 34.53
CA THR A 229 7.67 -37.05 35.84
C THR A 229 7.37 -35.53 35.81
N ALA A 230 6.64 -35.09 34.80
CA ALA A 230 6.45 -33.67 34.48
C ALA A 230 5.52 -32.91 35.45
N LYS A 231 4.67 -33.62 36.22
CA LYS A 231 3.70 -33.00 37.10
C LYS A 231 4.36 -32.04 38.11
N GLY A 232 4.00 -30.76 38.05
CA GLY A 232 4.53 -29.70 38.91
C GLY A 232 5.98 -29.29 38.61
N GLN A 233 6.60 -29.85 37.54
CA GLN A 233 7.97 -29.55 37.16
C GLN A 233 8.08 -28.99 35.75
N MET A 234 7.40 -29.56 34.76
CA MET A 234 7.43 -29.09 33.37
C MET A 234 6.67 -27.79 33.26
N ILE A 235 7.27 -26.87 32.49
CA ILE A 235 6.59 -25.69 31.94
C ILE A 235 6.77 -25.79 30.43
N ASN A 236 5.66 -26.02 29.72
CA ASN A 236 5.71 -26.16 28.26
C ASN A 236 5.52 -24.79 27.59
N ALA A 237 6.56 -24.29 26.91
CA ALA A 237 6.52 -23.01 26.25
C ALA A 237 5.45 -22.90 25.17
N LEU A 238 5.21 -23.97 24.38
CA LEU A 238 4.12 -23.99 23.40
C LEU A 238 2.74 -23.88 24.08
N GLN A 239 2.55 -24.53 25.27
CA GLN A 239 1.31 -24.35 25.98
C GLN A 239 1.12 -22.94 26.53
N LEU A 240 2.22 -22.29 26.99
CA LEU A 240 2.16 -20.88 27.39
C LEU A 240 1.74 -19.97 26.21
N ALA A 241 2.24 -20.23 24.99
CA ALA A 241 1.85 -19.48 23.81
C ALA A 241 0.36 -19.65 23.48
N ILE A 242 -0.14 -20.87 23.55
CA ILE A 242 -1.58 -21.17 23.36
C ILE A 242 -2.43 -20.47 24.44
N ASP A 243 -1.99 -20.54 25.72
CA ASP A 243 -2.70 -19.93 26.84
C ASP A 243 -2.70 -18.39 26.72
N PHE A 244 -1.62 -17.78 26.25
CA PHE A 244 -1.55 -16.36 25.93
C PHE A 244 -2.55 -15.99 24.84
N HIS A 245 -2.54 -16.72 23.72
CA HIS A 245 -3.46 -16.49 22.60
C HIS A 245 -4.93 -16.56 23.05
N ASN A 246 -5.27 -17.55 23.86
CA ASN A 246 -6.63 -17.74 24.35
C ASN A 246 -7.10 -16.67 25.37
N LYS A 247 -6.20 -15.83 25.88
CA LYS A 247 -6.55 -14.67 26.73
C LYS A 247 -6.88 -13.43 25.91
N LEU A 248 -6.54 -13.40 24.61
CA LEU A 248 -6.96 -12.34 23.69
C LEU A 248 -8.45 -12.50 23.34
N PRO A 249 -9.17 -11.39 23.06
CA PRO A 249 -10.59 -11.45 22.69
C PRO A 249 -10.81 -12.28 21.41
N GLU A 250 -11.60 -13.33 21.49
CA GLU A 250 -11.86 -14.24 20.37
C GLU A 250 -12.46 -13.54 19.14
N GLY A 251 -13.37 -12.57 19.36
CA GLY A 251 -13.99 -11.78 18.29
C GLY A 251 -13.08 -10.73 17.64
N ALA A 252 -11.87 -10.50 18.17
CA ALA A 252 -10.93 -9.52 17.65
C ALA A 252 -9.86 -10.18 16.74
N ARG A 253 -10.30 -10.98 15.79
CA ARG A 253 -9.45 -11.61 14.76
C ARG A 253 -9.82 -11.05 13.38
N PRO A 254 -8.90 -10.97 12.41
CA PRO A 254 -9.20 -10.43 11.08
C PRO A 254 -10.41 -11.08 10.40
N GLU A 255 -10.53 -12.40 10.51
CA GLU A 255 -11.62 -13.19 9.93
C GLU A 255 -13.00 -12.97 10.61
N LEU A 256 -13.04 -12.22 11.71
CA LEU A 256 -14.26 -11.93 12.49
C LEU A 256 -14.54 -10.43 12.60
N THR A 257 -13.77 -9.59 11.90
CA THR A 257 -13.87 -8.12 12.00
C THR A 257 -14.07 -7.46 10.65
N GLU A 258 -14.86 -6.38 10.61
CA GLU A 258 -15.14 -5.57 9.42
C GLU A 258 -15.18 -4.07 9.74
N GLY A 259 -15.31 -3.22 8.71
CA GLY A 259 -15.43 -1.77 8.85
C GLY A 259 -14.33 -1.19 9.73
N TYR A 260 -14.71 -0.53 10.81
CA TYR A 260 -13.80 0.14 11.76
C TYR A 260 -13.29 -0.76 12.90
N GLU A 261 -13.63 -2.03 12.90
CA GLU A 261 -13.21 -2.95 13.96
C GLU A 261 -11.74 -3.31 13.83
N GLY A 262 -11.00 -3.12 14.92
CA GLY A 262 -9.59 -3.50 15.02
C GLY A 262 -9.40 -4.97 15.43
N PHE A 263 -8.17 -5.49 15.27
CA PHE A 263 -7.89 -6.90 15.52
C PHE A 263 -6.48 -7.18 16.06
N TYR A 264 -6.30 -8.40 16.55
CA TYR A 264 -5.02 -9.09 16.75
C TYR A 264 -4.94 -10.23 15.75
N HIS A 265 -3.94 -10.21 14.88
CA HIS A 265 -3.70 -11.30 13.93
C HIS A 265 -2.45 -12.08 14.32
N LEU A 266 -2.62 -13.33 14.70
CA LEU A 266 -1.52 -14.25 14.94
C LEU A 266 -0.90 -14.63 13.58
N MET A 267 0.34 -14.18 13.35
CA MET A 267 1.06 -14.43 12.09
C MET A 267 1.80 -15.77 12.13
N ASN A 268 2.45 -16.03 13.26
CA ASN A 268 3.23 -17.25 13.45
C ASN A 268 3.21 -17.70 14.91
N ILE A 269 3.35 -19.01 15.12
CA ILE A 269 3.66 -19.64 16.39
C ILE A 269 4.52 -20.86 16.11
N ASP A 270 5.70 -20.90 16.69
CA ASP A 270 6.64 -22.01 16.54
C ASP A 270 7.42 -22.26 17.83
N GLY A 271 8.03 -23.43 17.95
CA GLY A 271 8.89 -23.71 19.08
C GLY A 271 8.88 -25.15 19.59
N THR A 272 9.32 -25.30 20.82
CA THR A 272 9.42 -26.56 21.54
C THR A 272 8.89 -26.42 22.97
N VAL A 273 9.04 -27.46 23.79
CA VAL A 273 8.74 -27.39 25.25
C VAL A 273 9.63 -26.37 25.94
N GLU A 274 10.87 -26.22 25.50
CA GLU A 274 11.88 -25.36 26.15
C GLU A 274 11.70 -23.87 25.82
N GLU A 275 11.41 -23.56 24.57
CA GLU A 275 11.17 -22.20 24.07
C GLU A 275 10.18 -22.20 22.92
N ALA A 276 9.30 -21.22 22.89
CA ALA A 276 8.39 -20.97 21.78
C ALA A 276 8.34 -19.47 21.48
N ASN A 277 8.02 -19.12 20.23
CA ASN A 277 7.84 -17.77 19.77
C ASN A 277 6.48 -17.60 19.13
N ALA A 278 5.91 -16.40 19.25
CA ALA A 278 4.70 -16.02 18.53
C ALA A 278 4.83 -14.58 18.04
N SER A 279 4.39 -14.35 16.82
CA SER A 279 4.31 -13.00 16.24
C SER A 279 2.88 -12.62 15.93
N TYR A 280 2.54 -11.35 16.21
CA TYR A 280 1.23 -10.77 15.95
C TYR A 280 1.37 -9.43 15.24
N ILE A 281 0.36 -9.08 14.46
CA ILE A 281 0.09 -7.70 14.08
C ILE A 281 -1.18 -7.22 14.79
N ILE A 282 -1.14 -5.95 15.23
CA ILE A 282 -2.21 -5.27 15.94
C ILE A 282 -2.66 -4.13 15.04
N ARG A 283 -3.97 -4.00 14.85
CA ARG A 283 -4.58 -2.96 14.03
C ARG A 283 -5.79 -2.36 14.72
N ASP A 284 -5.92 -1.04 14.65
CA ASP A 284 -7.13 -0.33 15.07
C ASP A 284 -7.15 1.07 14.42
N PHE A 285 -8.32 1.63 14.19
CA PHE A 285 -8.46 2.98 13.64
C PHE A 285 -8.32 4.06 14.72
N GLU A 286 -8.92 3.82 15.88
CA GLU A 286 -8.92 4.79 16.97
C GLU A 286 -7.68 4.65 17.85
N THR A 287 -6.95 5.75 18.07
CA THR A 287 -5.72 5.75 18.86
C THR A 287 -5.92 5.19 20.26
N GLU A 288 -7.00 5.58 20.94
CA GLU A 288 -7.28 5.11 22.31
C GLU A 288 -7.52 3.60 22.33
N SER A 289 -8.25 3.07 21.35
CA SER A 289 -8.51 1.63 21.20
C SER A 289 -7.24 0.86 20.85
N PHE A 290 -6.43 1.42 19.96
CA PHE A 290 -5.13 0.86 19.57
C PHE A 290 -4.18 0.73 20.76
N GLU A 291 -4.05 1.79 21.58
CA GLU A 291 -3.23 1.75 22.80
C GLU A 291 -3.78 0.72 23.82
N LYS A 292 -5.09 0.65 24.00
CA LYS A 292 -5.73 -0.37 24.87
C LYS A 292 -5.43 -1.79 24.39
N ARG A 293 -5.34 -2.02 23.07
CA ARG A 293 -4.96 -3.35 22.55
C ARG A 293 -3.53 -3.73 22.95
N LYS A 294 -2.59 -2.81 22.81
CA LYS A 294 -1.19 -3.02 23.23
C LYS A 294 -1.09 -3.24 24.73
N ASP A 295 -1.81 -2.46 25.52
CA ASP A 295 -1.82 -2.57 26.97
C ASP A 295 -2.46 -3.88 27.46
N LEU A 296 -3.46 -4.40 26.75
CA LEU A 296 -4.02 -5.72 27.05
C LEU A 296 -2.97 -6.83 26.88
N MET A 297 -2.19 -6.81 25.79
CA MET A 297 -1.12 -7.79 25.58
C MET A 297 -0.05 -7.72 26.67
N LYS A 298 0.36 -6.51 27.09
CA LYS A 298 1.28 -6.31 28.23
C LYS A 298 0.69 -6.88 29.52
N SER A 299 -0.56 -6.55 29.79
CA SER A 299 -1.26 -7.03 31.00
C SER A 299 -1.37 -8.55 31.06
N ILE A 300 -1.61 -9.21 29.91
CA ILE A 300 -1.64 -10.68 29.81
C ILE A 300 -0.25 -11.25 30.11
N ALA A 301 0.82 -10.70 29.51
CA ALA A 301 2.18 -11.14 29.74
C ALA A 301 2.57 -11.00 31.23
N ASP A 302 2.28 -9.85 31.83
CA ASP A 302 2.56 -9.57 33.24
C ASP A 302 1.78 -10.50 34.16
N GLN A 303 0.49 -10.75 33.90
CA GLN A 303 -0.32 -11.68 34.67
C GLN A 303 0.24 -13.10 34.60
N MET A 304 0.58 -13.59 33.41
CA MET A 304 1.15 -14.92 33.24
C MET A 304 2.50 -15.07 33.96
N ASN A 305 3.36 -14.05 33.90
CA ASN A 305 4.65 -14.02 34.61
C ASN A 305 4.44 -14.04 36.15
N ALA A 306 3.44 -13.32 36.65
CA ALA A 306 3.10 -13.33 38.06
C ALA A 306 2.57 -14.73 38.52
N GLU A 307 1.69 -15.36 37.75
CA GLU A 307 1.17 -16.72 38.00
C GLU A 307 2.28 -17.77 37.99
N LEU A 308 3.28 -17.62 37.10
CA LEU A 308 4.45 -18.51 37.00
C LEU A 308 5.53 -18.25 38.03
N GLY A 309 5.46 -17.12 38.75
CA GLY A 309 6.47 -16.67 39.72
C GLY A 309 7.84 -16.38 39.13
N SER A 310 7.91 -16.15 37.80
CA SER A 310 9.15 -15.88 37.05
C SER A 310 8.84 -15.27 35.70
N GLU A 311 9.77 -14.49 35.15
CA GLU A 311 9.65 -13.88 33.84
C GLU A 311 9.90 -14.94 32.74
N ARG A 312 8.80 -15.40 32.12
CA ARG A 312 8.80 -16.45 31.10
C ARG A 312 8.06 -16.05 29.82
N VAL A 313 7.26 -14.99 29.88
CA VAL A 313 6.57 -14.40 28.73
C VAL A 313 7.22 -13.04 28.48
N LEU A 314 8.01 -12.96 27.43
CA LEU A 314 8.79 -11.77 27.06
C LEU A 314 8.12 -11.13 25.83
N LEU A 315 7.41 -10.03 26.02
CA LEU A 315 6.69 -9.31 24.99
C LEU A 315 7.50 -8.09 24.52
N THR A 316 7.70 -7.97 23.23
CA THR A 316 8.20 -6.76 22.58
C THR A 316 7.12 -6.21 21.67
N LEU A 317 6.79 -4.91 21.81
CA LEU A 317 5.85 -4.20 20.94
C LEU A 317 6.61 -3.14 20.15
N LYS A 318 6.32 -3.04 18.85
CA LYS A 318 6.89 -2.03 17.97
C LYS A 318 5.78 -1.39 17.15
N ASP A 319 5.55 -0.07 17.36
CA ASP A 319 4.66 0.71 16.51
C ASP A 319 5.26 0.81 15.10
N GLN A 320 4.42 0.68 14.09
CA GLN A 320 4.80 0.74 12.68
C GLN A 320 4.37 2.06 12.04
N TYR A 321 3.11 2.42 12.18
CA TYR A 321 2.53 3.69 11.73
C TYR A 321 1.23 3.97 12.50
N TYR A 322 0.75 5.21 12.38
CA TYR A 322 -0.51 5.66 12.96
C TYR A 322 -1.50 6.07 11.86
N ASN A 323 -2.78 6.13 12.21
CA ASN A 323 -3.85 6.57 11.32
C ASN A 323 -3.57 7.99 10.80
N MET A 324 -3.41 8.16 9.48
CA MET A 324 -3.09 9.44 8.84
C MET A 324 -4.18 10.49 9.01
N LYS A 325 -5.42 10.10 9.32
CA LYS A 325 -6.52 11.00 9.67
C LYS A 325 -6.14 12.03 10.71
N GLN A 326 -5.36 11.64 11.73
CA GLN A 326 -4.89 12.54 12.80
C GLN A 326 -4.11 13.77 12.28
N VAL A 327 -3.47 13.63 11.13
CA VAL A 327 -2.74 14.72 10.47
C VAL A 327 -3.65 15.43 9.49
N ILE A 328 -4.33 14.70 8.62
CA ILE A 328 -5.10 15.24 7.49
C ILE A 328 -6.33 16.04 7.96
N GLU A 329 -6.99 15.63 9.07
CA GLU A 329 -8.12 16.38 9.62
C GLU A 329 -7.76 17.83 10.10
N LYS A 330 -6.48 18.13 10.29
CA LYS A 330 -6.04 19.48 10.66
C LYS A 330 -6.13 20.46 9.47
N ASP A 331 -6.01 19.95 8.26
CA ASP A 331 -6.23 20.69 7.02
C ASP A 331 -6.82 19.77 5.95
N MET A 332 -8.12 19.85 5.74
CA MET A 332 -8.87 19.06 4.77
C MET A 332 -8.73 19.54 3.33
N THR A 333 -7.84 20.48 3.05
CA THR A 333 -7.62 21.04 1.70
C THR A 333 -7.37 19.94 0.65
N PRO A 334 -6.45 18.96 0.87
CA PRO A 334 -6.22 17.92 -0.14
C PRO A 334 -7.47 17.06 -0.40
N ILE A 335 -8.24 16.75 0.64
CA ILE A 335 -9.45 15.95 0.49
C ILE A 335 -10.55 16.71 -0.24
N THR A 336 -10.78 17.97 0.16
CA THR A 336 -11.80 18.82 -0.46
C THR A 336 -11.47 19.04 -1.95
N LEU A 337 -10.21 19.34 -2.26
CA LEU A 337 -9.75 19.54 -3.63
C LEU A 337 -9.95 18.30 -4.51
N ALA A 338 -9.49 17.13 -4.06
CA ALA A 338 -9.64 15.88 -4.81
C ALA A 338 -11.12 15.52 -5.00
N LYS A 339 -11.93 15.64 -3.94
CA LYS A 339 -13.37 15.40 -3.98
C LYS A 339 -14.07 16.28 -5.00
N GLU A 340 -13.86 17.59 -4.95
CA GLU A 340 -14.45 18.54 -5.90
C GLU A 340 -14.03 18.26 -7.34
N VAL A 341 -12.77 17.90 -7.57
CA VAL A 341 -12.27 17.52 -8.90
C VAL A 341 -12.96 16.26 -9.41
N MET A 342 -13.08 15.24 -8.58
CA MET A 342 -13.81 14.01 -8.93
C MET A 342 -15.27 14.32 -9.29
N GLU A 343 -15.95 15.12 -8.47
CA GLU A 343 -17.35 15.54 -8.72
C GLU A 343 -17.49 16.33 -10.03
N ASP A 344 -16.60 17.28 -10.30
CA ASP A 344 -16.56 18.06 -11.55
C ASP A 344 -16.34 17.14 -12.78
N LEU A 345 -15.59 16.08 -12.61
CA LEU A 345 -15.38 15.06 -13.64
C LEU A 345 -16.55 14.05 -13.74
N GLY A 346 -17.56 14.13 -12.88
CA GLY A 346 -18.66 13.17 -12.83
C GLY A 346 -18.28 11.82 -12.22
N ILE A 347 -17.22 11.80 -11.40
CA ILE A 347 -16.81 10.64 -10.61
C ILE A 347 -17.43 10.79 -9.22
N THR A 348 -18.10 9.75 -8.74
CA THR A 348 -18.59 9.72 -7.36
C THR A 348 -17.45 9.37 -6.41
N PRO A 349 -17.05 10.25 -5.48
CA PRO A 349 -16.01 9.92 -4.51
C PRO A 349 -16.47 8.80 -3.57
N ILE A 350 -15.58 7.83 -3.35
CA ILE A 350 -15.74 6.74 -2.38
C ILE A 350 -14.76 7.02 -1.24
N ILE A 351 -15.29 7.51 -0.12
CA ILE A 351 -14.48 7.87 1.04
C ILE A 351 -14.67 6.80 2.10
N GLU A 352 -13.79 5.81 2.07
CA GLU A 352 -13.78 4.69 3.01
C GLU A 352 -12.39 4.55 3.64
N PRO A 353 -12.28 4.02 4.88
CA PRO A 353 -10.99 3.83 5.52
C PRO A 353 -10.24 2.64 4.90
N ILE A 354 -8.92 2.75 4.82
CA ILE A 354 -8.03 1.65 4.43
C ILE A 354 -7.85 0.72 5.64
N ARG A 355 -8.24 -0.55 5.51
CA ARG A 355 -7.97 -1.58 6.53
C ARG A 355 -6.53 -2.11 6.45
N GLY A 356 -5.59 -1.25 6.21
CA GLY A 356 -4.16 -1.45 6.08
C GLY A 356 -3.40 -0.17 6.32
N GLY A 357 -2.18 -0.12 5.81
CA GLY A 357 -1.35 1.08 5.72
C GLY A 357 -1.11 1.46 4.28
N THR A 358 -0.48 2.58 4.07
CA THR A 358 0.05 3.07 2.80
C THR A 358 1.23 3.98 3.12
N ASP A 359 2.09 4.26 2.17
CA ASP A 359 3.18 5.24 2.32
C ASP A 359 2.66 6.60 2.81
N GLY A 360 1.46 7.00 2.38
CA GLY A 360 0.77 8.19 2.84
C GLY A 360 0.58 8.26 4.35
N SER A 361 0.42 7.10 5.03
CA SER A 361 0.31 7.05 6.49
C SER A 361 1.57 7.58 7.18
N LYS A 362 2.75 7.19 6.70
CA LYS A 362 4.04 7.63 7.28
C LYS A 362 4.41 9.03 6.85
N ILE A 363 4.28 9.33 5.55
CA ILE A 363 4.61 10.63 4.97
C ILE A 363 3.77 11.76 5.61
N SER A 364 2.50 11.48 5.92
CA SER A 364 1.63 12.44 6.62
C SER A 364 2.22 12.87 7.97
N PHE A 365 2.77 11.92 8.74
CA PHE A 365 3.42 12.23 10.03
C PHE A 365 4.78 12.91 9.89
N MET A 366 5.39 12.91 8.69
CA MET A 366 6.60 13.68 8.39
C MET A 366 6.31 15.15 8.02
N GLY A 367 5.02 15.54 8.02
CA GLY A 367 4.58 16.92 7.83
C GLY A 367 3.97 17.23 6.46
N ILE A 368 3.83 16.23 5.58
CA ILE A 368 3.19 16.35 4.27
C ILE A 368 1.88 15.55 4.30
N PRO A 369 0.71 16.18 4.49
CA PRO A 369 -0.58 15.48 4.41
C PRO A 369 -0.71 14.74 3.07
N THR A 370 -0.84 13.40 3.12
CA THR A 370 -0.76 12.56 1.92
C THR A 370 -1.91 11.54 1.89
N PRO A 371 -3.12 11.95 1.47
CA PRO A 371 -4.21 11.01 1.22
C PRO A 371 -3.94 10.16 -0.02
N ASN A 372 -4.69 9.06 -0.14
CA ASN A 372 -4.63 8.13 -1.26
C ASN A 372 -5.78 8.39 -2.23
N ILE A 373 -5.50 8.35 -3.54
CA ILE A 373 -6.50 8.40 -4.62
C ILE A 373 -6.40 7.14 -5.49
N PHE A 374 -7.50 6.80 -6.15
CA PHE A 374 -7.60 5.59 -6.99
C PHE A 374 -6.56 5.56 -8.13
N ALA A 375 -6.07 4.36 -8.41
CA ALA A 375 -5.24 4.01 -9.57
C ALA A 375 -5.88 2.89 -10.42
N GLY A 376 -7.00 2.34 -10.00
CA GLY A 376 -7.81 1.42 -10.79
C GLY A 376 -7.44 -0.05 -10.72
N GLY A 377 -6.45 -0.43 -9.92
CA GLY A 377 -6.09 -1.83 -9.71
C GLY A 377 -7.16 -2.59 -8.94
N GLU A 378 -7.38 -3.85 -9.33
CA GLU A 378 -8.34 -4.75 -8.70
C GLU A 378 -7.72 -6.13 -8.48
N ASN A 379 -8.16 -6.84 -7.44
CA ASN A 379 -7.65 -8.17 -7.07
C ASN A 379 -6.11 -8.19 -6.93
N MET A 380 -5.53 -7.16 -6.38
CA MET A 380 -4.09 -6.95 -6.20
C MET A 380 -3.39 -8.14 -5.53
N HIS A 381 -2.05 -8.18 -5.57
CA HIS A 381 -1.19 -9.16 -4.89
C HIS A 381 -1.31 -10.61 -5.41
N GLY A 382 -1.81 -10.82 -6.63
CA GLY A 382 -1.90 -12.18 -7.16
C GLY A 382 -2.29 -12.29 -8.63
N ARG A 383 -2.47 -13.53 -9.06
CA ARG A 383 -2.75 -13.87 -10.47
C ARG A 383 -4.07 -13.36 -11.03
N PHE A 384 -4.99 -12.97 -10.17
CA PHE A 384 -6.31 -12.46 -10.56
C PHE A 384 -6.35 -10.93 -10.66
N GLU A 385 -5.19 -10.30 -10.51
CA GLU A 385 -5.03 -8.86 -10.63
C GLU A 385 -5.38 -8.38 -12.04
N TYR A 386 -6.10 -7.27 -12.10
CA TYR A 386 -6.42 -6.59 -13.35
C TYR A 386 -6.61 -5.09 -13.14
N VAL A 387 -6.58 -4.32 -14.23
CA VAL A 387 -6.87 -2.90 -14.22
C VAL A 387 -7.72 -2.53 -15.44
N SER A 388 -8.60 -1.53 -15.29
CA SER A 388 -9.34 -0.96 -16.42
C SER A 388 -8.59 0.23 -17.01
N LEU A 389 -8.37 0.22 -18.33
CA LEU A 389 -7.76 1.33 -19.04
C LEU A 389 -8.57 2.62 -18.88
N GLN A 390 -9.91 2.54 -18.88
CA GLN A 390 -10.78 3.70 -18.70
C GLN A 390 -10.71 4.26 -17.29
N THR A 391 -10.53 3.41 -16.27
CA THR A 391 -10.29 3.88 -14.90
C THR A 391 -8.94 4.60 -14.80
N MET A 392 -7.89 4.06 -15.41
CA MET A 392 -6.59 4.73 -15.48
C MET A 392 -6.70 6.09 -16.20
N GLU A 393 -7.43 6.19 -17.31
CA GLU A 393 -7.68 7.48 -17.99
C GLU A 393 -8.39 8.48 -17.06
N ARG A 394 -9.28 8.01 -16.19
CA ARG A 394 -9.96 8.86 -15.19
C ARG A 394 -9.03 9.28 -14.05
N ALA A 395 -8.08 8.44 -13.65
CA ALA A 395 -7.04 8.82 -12.69
C ALA A 395 -6.13 9.92 -13.25
N VAL A 396 -5.71 9.81 -14.51
CA VAL A 396 -5.00 10.89 -15.21
C VAL A 396 -5.81 12.20 -15.23
N ASP A 397 -7.13 12.11 -15.54
CA ASP A 397 -8.03 13.27 -15.49
C ASP A 397 -8.06 13.93 -14.11
N THR A 398 -8.11 13.10 -13.06
CA THR A 398 -8.15 13.54 -11.66
C THR A 398 -6.85 14.24 -11.27
N ILE A 399 -5.69 13.67 -11.60
CA ILE A 399 -4.38 14.29 -11.37
C ILE A 399 -4.31 15.67 -12.05
N ILE A 400 -4.67 15.75 -13.33
CA ILE A 400 -4.68 17.03 -14.09
C ILE A 400 -5.67 18.01 -13.46
N GLY A 401 -6.87 17.55 -13.08
CA GLY A 401 -7.88 18.38 -12.42
C GLY A 401 -7.39 18.98 -11.11
N ILE A 402 -6.71 18.18 -10.27
CA ILE A 402 -6.15 18.62 -8.98
C ILE A 402 -5.14 19.76 -9.18
N VAL A 403 -4.20 19.64 -10.11
CA VAL A 403 -3.13 20.63 -10.29
C VAL A 403 -3.58 21.87 -11.04
N THR A 404 -4.72 21.83 -11.72
CA THR A 404 -5.29 22.95 -12.49
C THR A 404 -6.41 23.68 -11.77
N LYS A 405 -6.88 23.18 -10.63
CA LYS A 405 -7.90 23.82 -9.78
C LYS A 405 -7.23 24.77 -8.78
N LYS A 406 -7.74 26.01 -8.69
CA LYS A 406 -7.23 27.06 -7.76
C LYS A 406 -7.77 26.92 -6.35
#